data_41c613a5b8d7aa6dc1f3612929e12738
#
_entry.id   41c613a5b8d7aa6dc1f3612929e12738
#
_cell.length_a   1.000
_cell.length_b   1.000
_cell.length_c   1.000
_cell.angle_alpha   90.00
_cell.angle_beta   90.00
_cell.angle_gamma   90.00
#
_symmetry.space_group_name_H-M   'P 1'
#
loop_
_entity.id
_entity.type
_entity.pdbx_description
1 polymer ?
#
loop_
_entity_poly.entity_id
_entity_poly.type
_entity_poly.pdbx_seq_one_letter_code
_entity_poly.pdbx_strand_id
1 'polypeptide(L)'
;GDAVGAVVAESFELARKVADEIEIEFDELSSCLTIEESLLNEVVIHESMSDNLAGPVINHSNGNFEDTIGKCTYVFEGEYETQRQCAQTIEAMACVCDWSDQNLLRVWTHLDSMFHFRDSLAEILGLDADSVVVEPPEALGATFGLKNSIIASLEPLCAVLSRRVGRPVKLQLTPEESIFTTVSRHPSKIRLITGLDEEKKIVARKAEVLLDSGAYGWGYVVALSMLGKWVCLYPCEHLEFAATSVYTNHISGGAYRAVGTAQIHFAMESQIDEICKEL
;
A
#
# COMPACT_ATOMS: atom_id res chain seq x y z
N GLY A 1 -11.91 -4.74 -5.29
CA GLY A 1 -12.37 -3.55 -5.88
C GLY A 1 -11.90 -3.28 -7.30
N ASP A 2 -11.68 -4.31 -8.14
CA ASP A 2 -11.31 -4.08 -9.54
C ASP A 2 -12.51 -3.60 -10.36
N ALA A 3 -12.25 -2.71 -11.35
CA ALA A 3 -13.27 -2.24 -12.26
C ALA A 3 -13.61 -3.34 -13.29
N VAL A 4 -14.86 -3.78 -13.33
CA VAL A 4 -15.36 -4.79 -14.28
C VAL A 4 -16.03 -4.16 -15.50
N GLY A 5 -16.52 -2.94 -15.38
CA GLY A 5 -17.17 -2.21 -16.47
C GLY A 5 -17.27 -0.72 -16.16
N ALA A 6 -17.58 0.07 -17.17
CA ALA A 6 -17.80 1.49 -17.01
C ALA A 6 -18.86 1.99 -17.99
N VAL A 7 -19.61 3.00 -17.57
CA VAL A 7 -20.63 3.68 -18.39
C VAL A 7 -20.25 5.15 -18.55
N VAL A 8 -20.30 5.65 -19.78
CA VAL A 8 -20.17 7.06 -20.10
C VAL A 8 -21.51 7.60 -20.59
N ALA A 9 -21.96 8.71 -20.00
CA ALA A 9 -23.18 9.38 -20.35
C ALA A 9 -23.02 10.90 -20.32
N GLU A 10 -24.02 11.66 -20.75
CA GLU A 10 -24.00 13.12 -20.77
C GLU A 10 -24.10 13.75 -19.37
N SER A 11 -24.57 12.98 -18.35
CA SER A 11 -24.56 13.39 -16.96
C SER A 11 -24.11 12.26 -16.04
N PHE A 12 -23.61 12.63 -14.86
CA PHE A 12 -23.19 11.68 -13.83
C PHE A 12 -24.37 10.81 -13.35
N GLU A 13 -25.54 11.43 -13.17
CA GLU A 13 -26.75 10.76 -12.71
C GLU A 13 -27.21 9.69 -13.70
N LEU A 14 -27.15 10.00 -15.00
CA LEU A 14 -27.51 9.07 -16.05
C LEU A 14 -26.50 7.91 -16.14
N ALA A 15 -25.20 8.23 -16.09
CA ALA A 15 -24.15 7.20 -16.10
C ALA A 15 -24.33 6.22 -14.92
N ARG A 16 -24.56 6.75 -13.71
CA ARG A 16 -24.77 5.93 -12.52
C ARG A 16 -26.01 5.07 -12.62
N LYS A 17 -27.15 5.66 -13.01
CA LYS A 17 -28.38 4.90 -13.19
C LYS A 17 -28.22 3.71 -14.13
N VAL A 18 -27.51 3.92 -15.25
CA VAL A 18 -27.28 2.82 -16.22
C VAL A 18 -26.27 1.81 -15.68
N ALA A 19 -25.25 2.25 -14.94
CA ALA A 19 -24.28 1.35 -14.31
C ALA A 19 -24.95 0.44 -13.27
N ASP A 20 -25.89 0.96 -12.49
CA ASP A 20 -26.67 0.20 -11.49
C ASP A 20 -27.62 -0.84 -12.12
N GLU A 21 -27.95 -0.71 -13.41
CA GLU A 21 -28.79 -1.67 -14.16
C GLU A 21 -27.96 -2.80 -14.82
N ILE A 22 -26.63 -2.77 -14.75
CA ILE A 22 -25.78 -3.79 -15.34
C ILE A 22 -25.79 -5.04 -14.44
N GLU A 23 -26.32 -6.13 -14.97
CA GLU A 23 -26.22 -7.43 -14.33
C GLU A 23 -24.85 -8.05 -14.58
N ILE A 24 -24.18 -8.52 -13.52
CA ILE A 24 -22.87 -9.16 -13.59
C ILE A 24 -22.97 -10.54 -12.95
N GLU A 25 -22.62 -11.57 -13.69
CA GLU A 25 -22.46 -12.92 -13.17
C GLU A 25 -20.99 -13.18 -12.86
N PHE A 26 -20.70 -13.76 -11.71
CA PHE A 26 -19.36 -14.09 -11.26
C PHE A 26 -19.24 -15.59 -11.01
N ASP A 27 -18.13 -16.18 -11.48
CA ASP A 27 -17.66 -17.47 -11.02
C ASP A 27 -16.75 -17.24 -9.80
N GLU A 28 -17.18 -17.71 -8.63
CA GLU A 28 -16.40 -17.55 -7.40
C GLU A 28 -15.18 -18.47 -7.40
N LEU A 29 -14.02 -17.89 -7.17
CA LEU A 29 -12.75 -18.60 -7.01
C LEU A 29 -12.37 -18.68 -5.52
N SER A 30 -11.48 -19.64 -5.19
CA SER A 30 -10.91 -19.71 -3.84
C SER A 30 -10.16 -18.42 -3.52
N SER A 31 -10.34 -17.90 -2.32
CA SER A 31 -9.69 -16.68 -1.85
C SER A 31 -8.65 -16.99 -0.77
N CYS A 32 -7.66 -16.11 -0.66
CA CYS A 32 -6.64 -16.09 0.38
C CYS A 32 -6.75 -14.75 1.12
N LEU A 33 -7.16 -14.77 2.38
CA LEU A 33 -7.50 -13.57 3.14
C LEU A 33 -6.55 -13.26 4.30
N THR A 34 -5.72 -14.21 4.70
CA THR A 34 -4.78 -14.03 5.82
C THR A 34 -3.33 -14.17 5.36
N ILE A 35 -2.41 -13.60 6.15
CA ILE A 35 -0.97 -13.75 5.92
C ILE A 35 -0.58 -15.24 5.98
N GLU A 36 -1.15 -15.98 6.93
CA GLU A 36 -0.88 -17.39 7.14
C GLU A 36 -1.31 -18.24 5.93
N GLU A 37 -2.53 -18.05 5.43
CA GLU A 37 -3.02 -18.73 4.22
C GLU A 37 -2.14 -18.39 3.02
N SER A 38 -1.75 -17.12 2.90
CA SER A 38 -0.90 -16.66 1.81
C SER A 38 0.46 -17.35 1.79
N LEU A 39 1.08 -17.53 2.96
CA LEU A 39 2.38 -18.21 3.10
C LEU A 39 2.31 -19.72 2.77
N LEU A 40 1.13 -20.35 2.84
CA LEU A 40 0.95 -21.75 2.45
C LEU A 40 0.98 -21.95 0.93
N ASN A 41 0.71 -20.90 0.14
CA ASN A 41 0.65 -20.92 -1.32
C ASN A 41 -0.35 -21.95 -1.90
N GLU A 42 -1.39 -22.33 -1.16
CA GLU A 42 -2.44 -23.21 -1.65
C GLU A 42 -3.31 -22.49 -2.69
N VAL A 43 -3.49 -21.19 -2.55
CA VAL A 43 -4.11 -20.28 -3.52
C VAL A 43 -3.09 -19.22 -3.89
N VAL A 44 -2.60 -19.24 -5.13
CA VAL A 44 -1.70 -18.21 -5.66
C VAL A 44 -2.53 -17.14 -6.35
N ILE A 45 -2.40 -15.89 -5.87
CA ILE A 45 -3.27 -14.78 -6.29
C ILE A 45 -2.96 -14.31 -7.72
N HIS A 46 -1.68 -14.30 -8.08
CA HIS A 46 -1.23 -13.90 -9.41
C HIS A 46 -0.72 -15.11 -10.19
N GLU A 47 -1.44 -15.55 -11.21
CA GLU A 47 -1.12 -16.74 -12.03
C GLU A 47 0.29 -16.71 -12.63
N SER A 48 0.87 -15.52 -12.82
CA SER A 48 2.23 -15.35 -13.34
C SER A 48 3.33 -15.59 -12.29
N MET A 49 2.96 -15.80 -11.04
CA MET A 49 3.89 -15.98 -9.91
C MET A 49 3.87 -17.43 -9.42
N SER A 50 4.97 -17.86 -8.79
CA SER A 50 5.09 -19.19 -8.16
C SER A 50 4.59 -19.22 -6.71
N ASP A 51 4.46 -18.07 -6.09
CA ASP A 51 4.10 -17.89 -4.69
C ASP A 51 3.40 -16.54 -4.47
N ASN A 52 2.99 -16.27 -3.26
CA ASN A 52 2.32 -15.02 -2.88
C ASN A 52 3.26 -13.98 -2.28
N LEU A 53 4.57 -14.05 -2.47
CA LEU A 53 5.48 -13.02 -1.96
C LEU A 53 5.31 -11.70 -2.74
N ALA A 54 5.01 -10.64 -2.03
CA ALA A 54 4.85 -9.30 -2.60
C ALA A 54 6.17 -8.53 -2.66
N GLY A 55 7.21 -9.21 -3.12
CA GLY A 55 8.58 -8.72 -3.27
C GLY A 55 9.60 -9.56 -2.50
N PRO A 56 10.90 -9.26 -2.62
CA PRO A 56 11.94 -10.00 -1.95
C PRO A 56 11.83 -9.87 -0.42
N VAL A 57 12.19 -10.94 0.30
CA VAL A 57 12.34 -10.91 1.76
C VAL A 57 13.48 -9.97 2.13
N ILE A 58 13.23 -9.07 3.06
CA ILE A 58 14.24 -8.16 3.58
C ILE A 58 14.91 -8.82 4.79
N ASN A 59 16.24 -8.88 4.73
CA ASN A 59 17.06 -9.29 5.86
C ASN A 59 18.15 -8.25 6.08
N HIS A 60 18.31 -7.81 7.32
CA HIS A 60 19.37 -6.90 7.72
C HIS A 60 19.90 -7.30 9.09
N SER A 61 21.23 -7.31 9.24
CA SER A 61 21.90 -7.59 10.50
C SER A 61 23.09 -6.67 10.72
N ASN A 62 23.35 -6.36 11.96
CA ASN A 62 24.58 -5.68 12.40
C ASN A 62 25.05 -6.31 13.71
N GLY A 63 26.35 -6.44 13.90
CA GLY A 63 26.93 -7.13 15.05
C GLY A 63 26.58 -8.62 15.09
N ASN A 64 26.42 -9.16 16.30
CA ASN A 64 26.03 -10.56 16.52
C ASN A 64 24.89 -10.64 17.54
N PHE A 65 23.66 -10.70 17.04
CA PHE A 65 22.46 -10.74 17.87
C PHE A 65 22.43 -12.03 18.73
N GLU A 66 22.61 -13.20 18.12
CA GLU A 66 22.46 -14.50 18.79
C GLU A 66 23.42 -14.68 19.96
N ASP A 67 24.69 -14.31 19.78
CA ASP A 67 25.69 -14.38 20.86
C ASP A 67 25.43 -13.35 21.95
N THR A 68 24.85 -12.20 21.62
CA THR A 68 24.63 -11.10 22.57
C THR A 68 23.38 -11.35 23.38
N ILE A 69 22.28 -11.78 22.77
CA ILE A 69 21.01 -12.04 23.45
C ILE A 69 21.16 -13.12 24.53
N GLY A 70 22.01 -14.14 24.28
CA GLY A 70 22.30 -15.21 25.26
C GLY A 70 23.08 -14.72 26.50
N LYS A 71 23.62 -13.49 26.49
CA LYS A 71 24.37 -12.88 27.60
C LYS A 71 23.60 -11.75 28.28
N CYS A 72 22.43 -11.38 27.78
CA CYS A 72 21.61 -10.32 28.36
C CYS A 72 21.09 -10.73 29.74
N THR A 73 21.06 -9.77 30.65
CA THR A 73 20.47 -9.95 31.98
C THR A 73 18.94 -10.00 31.91
N TYR A 74 18.37 -9.22 31.01
CA TYR A 74 16.93 -9.18 30.79
C TYR A 74 16.65 -9.37 29.30
N VAL A 75 15.67 -10.21 28.98
CA VAL A 75 15.22 -10.44 27.61
C VAL A 75 13.70 -10.32 27.59
N PHE A 76 13.21 -9.46 26.69
CA PHE A 76 11.78 -9.23 26.48
C PHE A 76 11.40 -9.63 25.07
N GLU A 77 10.32 -10.35 24.96
CA GLU A 77 9.73 -10.72 23.68
C GLU A 77 8.26 -10.32 23.66
N GLY A 78 7.81 -9.74 22.54
CA GLY A 78 6.42 -9.34 22.37
C GLY A 78 5.97 -9.47 20.91
N GLU A 79 4.68 -9.74 20.73
CA GLU A 79 4.01 -9.77 19.45
C GLU A 79 2.98 -8.65 19.37
N TYR A 80 2.99 -7.91 18.26
CA TYR A 80 2.18 -6.71 18.04
C TYR A 80 1.50 -6.81 16.70
N GLU A 81 0.21 -6.54 16.66
CA GLU A 81 -0.56 -6.54 15.43
C GLU A 81 -1.15 -5.17 15.12
N THR A 82 -1.14 -4.79 13.86
CA THR A 82 -1.85 -3.62 13.36
C THR A 82 -2.85 -4.00 12.29
N GLN A 83 -4.04 -3.41 12.38
CA GLN A 83 -5.09 -3.65 11.40
C GLN A 83 -4.94 -2.78 10.15
N ARG A 84 -5.71 -3.13 9.12
CA ARG A 84 -5.89 -2.31 7.92
C ARG A 84 -6.56 -0.99 8.27
N GLN A 85 -6.07 0.10 7.67
CA GLN A 85 -6.65 1.43 7.83
C GLN A 85 -6.80 2.09 6.46
N CYS A 86 -8.01 2.56 6.15
CA CYS A 86 -8.27 3.32 4.94
C CYS A 86 -8.15 4.82 5.24
N ALA A 87 -7.50 5.55 4.33
CA ALA A 87 -7.45 7.00 4.42
C ALA A 87 -8.72 7.58 3.82
N GLN A 88 -9.67 7.94 4.66
CA GLN A 88 -10.91 8.60 4.25
C GLN A 88 -10.64 10.10 4.05
N THR A 89 -10.32 10.48 2.80
CA THR A 89 -10.27 11.88 2.44
C THR A 89 -11.68 12.45 2.29
N ILE A 90 -11.92 13.67 2.79
CA ILE A 90 -13.22 14.35 2.60
C ILE A 90 -13.43 14.62 1.12
N GLU A 91 -12.37 14.99 0.41
CA GLU A 91 -12.39 15.13 -1.04
C GLU A 91 -12.37 13.76 -1.71
N ALA A 92 -13.41 13.44 -2.46
CA ALA A 92 -13.48 12.23 -3.26
C ALA A 92 -12.40 12.22 -4.36
N MET A 93 -11.93 11.04 -4.73
CA MET A 93 -11.02 10.91 -5.86
C MET A 93 -11.77 11.18 -7.16
N ALA A 94 -11.21 12.04 -8.00
CA ALA A 94 -11.77 12.40 -9.29
C ALA A 94 -10.67 12.74 -10.28
N CYS A 95 -10.93 12.48 -11.55
CA CYS A 95 -10.09 12.95 -12.64
C CYS A 95 -10.93 13.38 -13.84
N VAL A 96 -10.34 14.19 -14.69
CA VAL A 96 -10.84 14.50 -16.04
C VAL A 96 -9.75 14.13 -17.03
N CYS A 97 -10.11 13.37 -18.04
CA CYS A 97 -9.23 13.05 -19.16
C CYS A 97 -9.82 13.58 -20.45
N ASP A 98 -8.99 14.24 -21.26
CA ASP A 98 -9.30 14.64 -22.63
C ASP A 98 -8.30 13.99 -23.58
N TRP A 99 -8.76 12.97 -24.28
CA TRP A 99 -8.02 12.29 -25.34
C TRP A 99 -8.79 12.36 -26.67
N SER A 100 -9.44 13.47 -26.91
CA SER A 100 -10.13 13.76 -28.18
C SER A 100 -9.13 14.03 -29.33
N ASP A 101 -7.95 14.58 -29.02
CA ASP A 101 -6.79 14.58 -29.91
C ASP A 101 -6.01 13.28 -29.74
N GLN A 102 -5.90 12.49 -30.81
CA GLN A 102 -5.22 11.18 -30.77
C GLN A 102 -3.72 11.26 -30.43
N ASN A 103 -3.11 12.42 -30.60
CA ASN A 103 -1.68 12.64 -30.33
C ASN A 103 -1.40 13.22 -28.95
N LEU A 104 -2.43 13.65 -28.20
CA LEU A 104 -2.25 14.33 -26.92
C LEU A 104 -3.33 13.95 -25.91
N LEU A 105 -2.93 13.33 -24.83
CA LEU A 105 -3.76 13.08 -23.66
C LEU A 105 -3.55 14.18 -22.62
N ARG A 106 -4.61 14.89 -22.25
CA ARG A 106 -4.60 15.82 -21.12
C ARG A 106 -5.34 15.20 -19.93
N VAL A 107 -4.74 15.28 -18.75
CA VAL A 107 -5.27 14.69 -17.52
C VAL A 107 -5.25 15.71 -16.41
N TRP A 108 -6.40 16.02 -15.84
CA TRP A 108 -6.55 16.80 -14.61
C TRP A 108 -6.88 15.83 -13.48
N THR A 109 -5.99 15.74 -12.51
CA THR A 109 -6.17 14.82 -11.39
C THR A 109 -5.43 15.29 -10.14
N HIS A 110 -5.83 14.80 -8.99
CA HIS A 110 -5.27 15.12 -7.69
C HIS A 110 -4.08 14.21 -7.38
N LEU A 111 -2.85 14.70 -7.48
CA LEU A 111 -1.65 13.88 -7.32
C LEU A 111 -0.58 14.53 -6.46
N ASP A 112 0.15 13.69 -5.71
CA ASP A 112 1.33 14.10 -4.95
C ASP A 112 2.60 14.14 -5.83
N SER A 113 2.65 13.42 -6.96
CA SER A 113 3.82 13.27 -7.83
C SER A 113 3.45 13.23 -9.32
N MET A 114 3.35 14.39 -9.94
CA MET A 114 2.86 14.51 -11.32
C MET A 114 3.76 13.87 -12.38
N PHE A 115 5.08 14.00 -12.25
CA PHE A 115 6.02 13.47 -13.27
C PHE A 115 6.05 11.95 -13.27
N HIS A 116 6.18 11.35 -12.10
CA HIS A 116 6.14 9.89 -11.98
C HIS A 116 4.80 9.31 -12.45
N PHE A 117 3.71 9.99 -12.11
CA PHE A 117 2.37 9.61 -12.57
C PHE A 117 2.26 9.69 -14.10
N ARG A 118 2.72 10.78 -14.72
CA ARG A 118 2.72 10.94 -16.18
C ARG A 118 3.43 9.77 -16.87
N ASP A 119 4.64 9.47 -16.40
CA ASP A 119 5.47 8.41 -16.99
C ASP A 119 4.82 7.04 -16.83
N SER A 120 4.25 6.74 -15.67
CA SER A 120 3.52 5.50 -15.43
C SER A 120 2.23 5.40 -16.25
N LEU A 121 1.48 6.50 -16.38
CA LEU A 121 0.27 6.53 -17.20
C LEU A 121 0.58 6.32 -18.68
N ALA A 122 1.65 6.95 -19.16
CA ALA A 122 2.12 6.75 -20.53
C ALA A 122 2.51 5.29 -20.80
N GLU A 123 3.25 4.67 -19.89
CA GLU A 123 3.62 3.25 -19.98
C GLU A 123 2.38 2.34 -20.01
N ILE A 124 1.43 2.52 -19.09
CA ILE A 124 0.19 1.73 -19.04
C ILE A 124 -0.62 1.84 -20.34
N LEU A 125 -0.67 3.04 -20.93
CA LEU A 125 -1.46 3.29 -22.14
C LEU A 125 -0.68 3.04 -23.44
N GLY A 126 0.60 2.67 -23.35
CA GLY A 126 1.49 2.46 -24.51
C GLY A 126 1.76 3.75 -25.28
N LEU A 127 1.93 4.88 -24.60
CA LEU A 127 2.19 6.20 -25.15
C LEU A 127 3.61 6.67 -24.85
N ASP A 128 4.09 7.63 -25.66
CA ASP A 128 5.26 8.41 -25.30
C ASP A 128 4.89 9.40 -24.18
N ALA A 129 5.77 9.59 -23.20
CA ALA A 129 5.53 10.50 -22.08
C ALA A 129 5.26 11.94 -22.51
N ASP A 130 5.85 12.39 -23.63
CA ASP A 130 5.63 13.73 -24.21
C ASP A 130 4.22 13.89 -24.81
N SER A 131 3.49 12.79 -25.04
CA SER A 131 2.09 12.80 -25.47
C SER A 131 1.10 12.88 -24.31
N VAL A 132 1.57 12.93 -23.06
CA VAL A 132 0.74 13.00 -21.86
C VAL A 132 1.03 14.29 -21.11
N VAL A 133 0.02 15.12 -20.92
CA VAL A 133 0.07 16.35 -20.13
C VAL A 133 -0.78 16.17 -18.88
N VAL A 134 -0.15 16.24 -17.72
CA VAL A 134 -0.82 16.17 -16.41
C VAL A 134 -0.88 17.57 -15.83
N GLU A 135 -2.09 18.02 -15.53
CA GLU A 135 -2.36 19.35 -14.98
C GLU A 135 -2.91 19.20 -13.54
N PRO A 136 -2.35 19.94 -12.58
CA PRO A 136 -2.90 19.95 -11.24
C PRO A 136 -4.23 20.73 -11.23
N PRO A 137 -5.18 20.36 -10.34
CA PRO A 137 -6.35 21.20 -10.12
C PRO A 137 -5.94 22.49 -9.40
N GLU A 138 -6.79 23.52 -9.49
CA GLU A 138 -6.57 24.81 -8.80
C GLU A 138 -6.51 24.67 -7.28
N ALA A 139 -7.18 23.66 -6.72
CA ALA A 139 -7.16 23.33 -5.31
C ALA A 139 -7.02 21.81 -5.13
N LEU A 140 -6.17 21.42 -4.23
CA LEU A 140 -5.91 20.02 -3.85
C LEU A 140 -6.34 19.80 -2.41
N GLY A 141 -7.24 18.86 -2.19
CA GLY A 141 -7.61 18.40 -0.85
C GLY A 141 -6.57 17.47 -0.24
N ALA A 142 -6.92 16.86 0.88
CA ALA A 142 -6.03 15.96 1.58
C ALA A 142 -5.74 14.70 0.73
N THR A 143 -4.49 14.25 0.76
CA THR A 143 -4.04 13.05 0.04
C THR A 143 -3.68 11.90 1.00
N PHE A 144 -3.05 12.20 2.11
CA PHE A 144 -2.53 11.22 3.10
C PHE A 144 -1.66 10.12 2.49
N GLY A 145 -1.22 10.28 1.24
CA GLY A 145 -0.48 9.26 0.46
C GLY A 145 -1.33 8.45 -0.51
N LEU A 146 -2.67 8.51 -0.44
CA LEU A 146 -3.59 7.82 -1.35
C LEU A 146 -3.39 8.20 -2.82
N LYS A 147 -3.08 9.46 -3.07
CA LYS A 147 -3.00 10.06 -4.41
C LYS A 147 -1.57 10.06 -4.95
N ASN A 148 -0.73 9.13 -4.50
CA ASN A 148 0.68 9.09 -4.88
C ASN A 148 0.96 8.15 -6.07
N SER A 149 0.03 7.31 -6.47
CA SER A 149 0.23 6.32 -7.53
C SER A 149 -1.07 5.91 -8.22
N ILE A 150 -0.93 5.33 -9.42
CA ILE A 150 -2.02 4.78 -10.22
C ILE A 150 -2.41 3.39 -9.67
N ILE A 151 -2.95 3.31 -8.47
CA ILE A 151 -3.35 2.02 -7.91
C ILE A 151 -4.84 1.74 -8.16
N ALA A 152 -5.66 2.78 -8.18
CA ALA A 152 -7.11 2.66 -8.33
C ALA A 152 -7.60 2.53 -9.79
N SER A 153 -6.69 2.49 -10.77
CA SER A 153 -7.02 2.46 -12.21
C SER A 153 -7.96 3.59 -12.70
N LEU A 154 -8.15 4.62 -11.88
CA LEU A 154 -9.10 5.71 -12.14
C LEU A 154 -8.75 6.47 -13.43
N GLU A 155 -7.54 6.97 -13.50
CA GLU A 155 -7.09 7.80 -14.60
C GLU A 155 -6.87 6.99 -15.90
N PRO A 156 -6.25 5.80 -15.87
CA PRO A 156 -6.16 4.95 -17.06
C PRO A 156 -7.53 4.62 -17.65
N LEU A 157 -8.50 4.26 -16.80
CA LEU A 157 -9.87 3.98 -17.22
C LEU A 157 -10.52 5.24 -17.83
N CYS A 158 -10.42 6.39 -17.17
CA CYS A 158 -10.95 7.65 -17.64
C CYS A 158 -10.37 8.06 -19.01
N ALA A 159 -9.05 7.87 -19.19
CA ALA A 159 -8.36 8.15 -20.46
C ALA A 159 -8.87 7.26 -21.60
N VAL A 160 -8.99 5.94 -21.36
CA VAL A 160 -9.50 4.99 -22.36
C VAL A 160 -10.96 5.34 -22.73
N LEU A 161 -11.79 5.69 -21.76
CA LEU A 161 -13.17 6.10 -21.99
C LEU A 161 -13.23 7.38 -22.83
N SER A 162 -12.40 8.39 -22.50
CA SER A 162 -12.31 9.65 -23.28
C SER A 162 -11.91 9.38 -24.74
N ARG A 163 -10.89 8.54 -24.95
CA ARG A 163 -10.47 8.12 -26.30
C ARG A 163 -11.60 7.46 -27.08
N ARG A 164 -12.35 6.57 -26.39
CA ARG A 164 -13.43 5.81 -27.03
C ARG A 164 -14.62 6.66 -27.47
N VAL A 165 -14.98 7.68 -26.67
CA VAL A 165 -16.10 8.58 -27.00
C VAL A 165 -15.67 9.82 -27.78
N GLY A 166 -14.36 10.09 -27.93
CA GLY A 166 -13.81 11.26 -28.64
C GLY A 166 -14.14 12.58 -27.97
N ARG A 167 -14.31 12.61 -26.65
CA ARG A 167 -14.68 13.77 -25.84
C ARG A 167 -14.03 13.70 -24.47
N PRO A 168 -13.87 14.84 -23.76
CA PRO A 168 -13.48 14.84 -22.37
C PRO A 168 -14.43 14.00 -21.51
N VAL A 169 -13.88 13.20 -20.61
CA VAL A 169 -14.62 12.39 -19.65
C VAL A 169 -14.16 12.77 -18.25
N LYS A 170 -15.12 12.93 -17.33
CA LYS A 170 -14.89 13.05 -15.90
C LYS A 170 -15.28 11.74 -15.23
N LEU A 171 -14.38 11.20 -14.42
CA LEU A 171 -14.65 10.05 -13.53
C LEU A 171 -14.43 10.49 -12.09
N GLN A 172 -15.40 10.19 -11.24
CA GLN A 172 -15.36 10.53 -9.81
C GLN A 172 -15.86 9.36 -9.00
N LEU A 173 -15.08 8.96 -8.01
CA LEU A 173 -15.46 7.93 -7.06
C LEU A 173 -16.38 8.51 -5.98
N THR A 174 -17.31 7.71 -5.49
CA THR A 174 -17.98 8.01 -4.23
C THR A 174 -17.04 7.76 -3.05
N PRO A 175 -17.31 8.27 -1.84
CA PRO A 175 -16.54 7.95 -0.65
C PRO A 175 -16.44 6.44 -0.40
N GLU A 176 -17.51 5.70 -0.65
CA GLU A 176 -17.56 4.25 -0.51
C GLU A 176 -16.66 3.55 -1.55
N GLU A 177 -16.77 3.91 -2.82
CA GLU A 177 -15.88 3.40 -3.88
C GLU A 177 -14.42 3.72 -3.56
N SER A 178 -14.13 4.90 -3.04
CA SER A 178 -12.77 5.27 -2.63
C SER A 178 -12.19 4.35 -1.55
N ILE A 179 -13.01 3.87 -0.61
CA ILE A 179 -12.57 2.92 0.41
C ILE A 179 -12.22 1.56 -0.20
N PHE A 180 -13.00 1.08 -1.18
CA PHE A 180 -12.83 -0.25 -1.73
C PHE A 180 -11.87 -0.34 -2.91
N THR A 181 -11.52 0.78 -3.54
CA THR A 181 -10.69 0.79 -4.76
C THR A 181 -9.33 1.46 -4.58
N THR A 182 -9.13 2.22 -3.51
CA THR A 182 -7.85 2.88 -3.26
C THR A 182 -6.98 2.07 -2.31
N VAL A 183 -5.80 2.61 -1.99
CA VAL A 183 -4.85 1.93 -1.11
C VAL A 183 -5.19 2.13 0.37
N SER A 184 -4.74 1.18 1.16
CA SER A 184 -4.87 1.18 2.62
C SER A 184 -3.51 1.02 3.30
N ARG A 185 -3.43 1.30 4.60
CA ARG A 185 -2.28 0.91 5.41
C ARG A 185 -2.20 -0.61 5.48
N HIS A 186 -1.03 -1.16 5.27
CA HIS A 186 -0.76 -2.59 5.39
C HIS A 186 -1.02 -3.07 6.83
N PRO A 187 -1.85 -4.11 7.04
CA PRO A 187 -1.82 -4.86 8.28
C PRO A 187 -0.44 -5.45 8.51
N SER A 188 -0.02 -5.54 9.76
CA SER A 188 1.26 -6.14 10.08
C SER A 188 1.20 -7.00 11.35
N LYS A 189 1.99 -8.07 11.36
CA LYS A 189 2.36 -8.84 12.55
C LYS A 189 3.83 -8.61 12.80
N ILE A 190 4.17 -8.16 14.00
CA ILE A 190 5.52 -7.73 14.35
C ILE A 190 5.91 -8.44 15.64
N ARG A 191 6.94 -9.27 15.57
CA ARG A 191 7.57 -9.88 16.73
C ARG A 191 8.85 -9.13 17.04
N LEU A 192 9.00 -8.69 18.28
CA LEU A 192 10.18 -7.97 18.75
C LEU A 192 10.84 -8.74 19.88
N ILE A 193 12.18 -8.82 19.84
CA ILE A 193 13.01 -9.32 20.93
C ILE A 193 13.99 -8.21 21.29
N THR A 194 14.05 -7.83 22.57
CA THR A 194 14.95 -6.81 23.11
C THR A 194 15.70 -7.35 24.31
N GLY A 195 17.02 -7.31 24.22
CA GLY A 195 17.94 -7.71 25.30
C GLY A 195 18.59 -6.50 25.95
N LEU A 196 18.61 -6.50 27.30
CA LEU A 196 19.26 -5.48 28.13
C LEU A 196 20.36 -6.09 28.98
N ASP A 197 21.41 -5.29 29.23
CA ASP A 197 22.48 -5.61 30.17
C ASP A 197 22.08 -5.40 31.65
N GLU A 198 23.05 -5.53 32.57
CA GLU A 198 22.85 -5.33 34.01
C GLU A 198 22.48 -3.87 34.35
N GLU A 199 22.95 -2.90 33.56
CA GLU A 199 22.62 -1.47 33.70
C GLU A 199 21.30 -1.07 33.03
N LYS A 200 20.53 -2.06 32.54
CA LYS A 200 19.26 -1.88 31.82
C LYS A 200 19.39 -1.12 30.49
N LYS A 201 20.57 -1.18 29.88
CA LYS A 201 20.81 -0.60 28.56
C LYS A 201 20.46 -1.62 27.48
N ILE A 202 19.79 -1.20 26.44
CA ILE A 202 19.48 -2.04 25.26
C ILE A 202 20.78 -2.36 24.53
N VAL A 203 21.11 -3.65 24.40
CA VAL A 203 22.34 -4.14 23.76
C VAL A 203 22.07 -5.09 22.59
N ALA A 204 20.89 -5.70 22.52
CA ALA A 204 20.49 -6.58 21.42
C ALA A 204 19.04 -6.35 21.04
N ARG A 205 18.73 -6.35 19.73
CA ARG A 205 17.37 -6.20 19.23
C ARG A 205 17.13 -7.06 18.00
N LYS A 206 15.95 -7.67 17.93
CA LYS A 206 15.47 -8.38 16.74
C LYS A 206 14.03 -7.98 16.42
N ALA A 207 13.74 -7.84 15.14
CA ALA A 207 12.39 -7.62 14.64
C ALA A 207 12.08 -8.58 13.49
N GLU A 208 10.97 -9.27 13.59
CA GLU A 208 10.39 -10.11 12.53
C GLU A 208 9.05 -9.52 12.14
N VAL A 209 8.88 -9.19 10.86
CA VAL A 209 7.72 -8.45 10.35
C VAL A 209 7.06 -9.24 9.23
N LEU A 210 5.75 -9.44 9.35
CA LEU A 210 4.90 -9.93 8.28
C LEU A 210 3.93 -8.83 7.87
N LEU A 211 3.80 -8.59 6.55
CA LEU A 211 2.95 -7.54 5.98
C LEU A 211 1.95 -8.13 4.99
N ASP A 212 0.68 -7.77 5.16
CA ASP A 212 -0.37 -8.02 4.17
C ASP A 212 -0.40 -6.87 3.14
N SER A 213 0.03 -7.14 1.93
CA SER A 213 0.06 -6.16 0.82
C SER A 213 -1.28 -5.99 0.12
N GLY A 214 -2.28 -6.80 0.44
CA GLY A 214 -3.48 -6.89 -0.37
C GLY A 214 -3.19 -7.48 -1.75
N ALA A 215 -4.09 -7.25 -2.71
CA ALA A 215 -4.01 -7.88 -4.02
C ALA A 215 -2.90 -7.33 -4.94
N TYR A 216 -2.47 -6.06 -4.73
CA TYR A 216 -1.44 -5.40 -5.54
C TYR A 216 -0.46 -4.69 -4.62
N GLY A 217 0.82 -4.98 -4.73
CA GLY A 217 1.67 -4.71 -3.61
C GLY A 217 2.64 -3.54 -3.64
N TRP A 218 2.71 -2.83 -2.54
CA TRP A 218 3.81 -1.94 -2.12
C TRP A 218 4.51 -2.47 -0.86
N GLY A 219 4.24 -3.73 -0.47
CA GLY A 219 4.72 -4.29 0.79
C GLY A 219 6.22 -4.20 0.98
N TYR A 220 7.00 -4.52 -0.04
CA TYR A 220 8.45 -4.42 -0.01
C TYR A 220 8.95 -3.01 0.33
N VAL A 221 8.38 -1.96 -0.29
CA VAL A 221 8.77 -0.55 -0.03
C VAL A 221 8.42 -0.14 1.40
N VAL A 222 7.26 -0.60 1.89
CA VAL A 222 6.83 -0.34 3.28
C VAL A 222 7.74 -1.05 4.28
N ALA A 223 8.11 -2.29 4.00
CA ALA A 223 9.05 -3.06 4.82
C ALA A 223 10.44 -2.41 4.89
N LEU A 224 10.97 -1.88 3.78
CA LEU A 224 12.22 -1.10 3.78
C LEU A 224 12.09 0.18 4.62
N SER A 225 10.96 0.86 4.55
CA SER A 225 10.70 2.02 5.40
C SER A 225 10.66 1.65 6.88
N MET A 226 10.04 0.51 7.23
CA MET A 226 10.02 -0.01 8.60
C MET A 226 11.43 -0.31 9.11
N LEU A 227 12.26 -0.99 8.33
CA LEU A 227 13.67 -1.23 8.66
C LEU A 227 14.40 0.06 8.98
N GLY A 228 14.33 1.06 8.11
CA GLY A 228 15.01 2.34 8.31
C GLY A 228 14.59 3.04 9.62
N LYS A 229 13.31 2.99 9.97
CA LYS A 229 12.78 3.59 11.20
C LYS A 229 13.16 2.79 12.44
N TRP A 230 13.13 1.46 12.34
CA TRP A 230 13.49 0.57 13.44
C TRP A 230 14.97 0.68 13.81
N VAL A 231 15.86 0.79 12.84
CA VAL A 231 17.30 0.96 13.08
C VAL A 231 17.61 2.31 13.73
N CYS A 232 16.92 3.39 13.31
CA CYS A 232 17.22 4.75 13.78
C CYS A 232 16.74 5.03 15.21
N LEU A 233 15.67 4.37 15.67
CA LEU A 233 15.12 4.56 17.00
C LEU A 233 15.68 3.49 17.95
N TYR A 234 16.15 3.90 19.14
CA TYR A 234 16.85 3.03 20.10
C TYR A 234 18.04 2.27 19.47
N PRO A 235 19.06 2.98 19.00
CA PRO A 235 20.17 2.35 18.33
C PRO A 235 20.93 1.39 19.26
N CYS A 236 21.27 0.21 18.75
CA CYS A 236 22.18 -0.73 19.40
C CYS A 236 23.07 -1.40 18.36
N GLU A 237 24.17 -1.98 18.81
CA GLU A 237 25.17 -2.58 17.92
C GLU A 237 24.73 -3.93 17.36
N HIS A 238 24.01 -4.73 18.17
CA HIS A 238 23.64 -6.10 17.80
C HIS A 238 22.16 -6.17 17.45
N LEU A 239 21.86 -6.20 16.16
CA LEU A 239 20.48 -6.16 15.68
C LEU A 239 20.27 -7.08 14.48
N GLU A 240 19.06 -7.63 14.39
CA GLU A 240 18.53 -8.38 13.26
C GLU A 240 17.13 -7.89 12.89
N PHE A 241 16.89 -7.72 11.61
CA PHE A 241 15.58 -7.39 11.07
C PHE A 241 15.25 -8.31 9.90
N ALA A 242 14.09 -8.93 9.94
CA ALA A 242 13.52 -9.68 8.83
C ALA A 242 12.12 -9.20 8.53
N ALA A 243 11.80 -9.04 7.25
CA ALA A 243 10.45 -8.68 6.84
C ALA A 243 10.02 -9.45 5.58
N THR A 244 8.83 -10.00 5.63
CA THR A 244 8.16 -10.69 4.52
C THR A 244 6.84 -9.99 4.23
N SER A 245 6.62 -9.66 2.96
CA SER A 245 5.37 -9.08 2.48
C SER A 245 4.66 -10.08 1.59
N VAL A 246 3.36 -10.27 1.78
CA VAL A 246 2.57 -11.24 1.02
C VAL A 246 1.35 -10.60 0.36
N TYR A 247 0.92 -11.16 -0.76
CA TYR A 247 -0.35 -10.84 -1.40
C TYR A 247 -1.51 -11.52 -0.70
N THR A 248 -2.65 -10.86 -0.65
CA THR A 248 -3.95 -11.41 -0.21
C THR A 248 -5.05 -10.88 -1.12
N ASN A 249 -6.26 -11.46 -1.07
CA ASN A 249 -7.41 -10.93 -1.82
C ASN A 249 -8.06 -9.70 -1.16
N HIS A 250 -7.33 -9.01 -0.30
CA HIS A 250 -7.78 -7.75 0.27
C HIS A 250 -7.49 -6.54 -0.63
N ILE A 251 -8.04 -5.39 -0.25
CA ILE A 251 -7.70 -4.08 -0.84
C ILE A 251 -6.19 -3.88 -0.78
N SER A 252 -5.62 -3.34 -1.86
CA SER A 252 -4.17 -3.10 -1.95
C SER A 252 -3.65 -2.25 -0.80
N GLY A 253 -2.53 -2.68 -0.25
CA GLY A 253 -1.72 -1.85 0.60
C GLY A 253 -0.96 -0.82 -0.22
N GLY A 254 -0.75 0.38 0.34
CA GLY A 254 -0.02 1.44 -0.34
C GLY A 254 0.46 2.54 0.61
N ALA A 255 0.83 3.66 0.05
CA ALA A 255 1.26 4.79 0.84
C ALA A 255 0.11 5.35 1.66
N TYR A 256 0.28 5.39 2.97
CA TYR A 256 -0.59 6.09 3.89
C TYR A 256 0.25 6.74 4.98
N ARG A 257 -0.09 7.97 5.36
CA ARG A 257 0.60 8.84 6.32
C ARG A 257 1.52 8.10 7.28
N ALA A 258 2.83 8.44 7.30
CA ALA A 258 3.87 7.74 8.04
C ALA A 258 4.08 6.28 7.56
N VAL A 259 4.38 6.11 6.27
CA VAL A 259 4.58 4.81 5.60
C VAL A 259 5.52 3.90 6.39
N GLY A 260 5.02 2.75 6.85
CA GLY A 260 5.76 1.79 7.68
C GLY A 260 6.06 2.26 9.11
N THR A 261 6.21 3.58 9.32
CA THR A 261 6.59 4.16 10.62
C THR A 261 5.54 3.89 11.69
N ALA A 262 4.27 4.09 11.37
CA ALA A 262 3.20 3.95 12.35
C ALA A 262 3.14 2.53 12.94
N GLN A 263 3.31 1.49 12.11
CA GLN A 263 3.26 0.10 12.55
C GLN A 263 4.46 -0.24 13.43
N ILE A 264 5.68 0.02 12.92
CA ILE A 264 6.90 -0.36 13.64
C ILE A 264 7.09 0.43 14.92
N HIS A 265 6.76 1.74 14.94
CA HIS A 265 6.85 2.55 16.15
C HIS A 265 5.81 2.13 17.18
N PHE A 266 4.57 1.80 16.77
CA PHE A 266 3.59 1.26 17.69
C PHE A 266 4.13 0.03 18.43
N ALA A 267 4.70 -0.95 17.70
CA ALA A 267 5.26 -2.14 18.31
C ALA A 267 6.44 -1.81 19.24
N MET A 268 7.38 -0.97 18.77
CA MET A 268 8.57 -0.60 19.54
C MET A 268 8.22 0.13 20.83
N GLU A 269 7.40 1.19 20.75
CA GLU A 269 7.04 1.99 21.90
C GLU A 269 6.18 1.20 22.90
N SER A 270 5.31 0.30 22.41
CA SER A 270 4.56 -0.60 23.28
C SER A 270 5.49 -1.53 24.06
N GLN A 271 6.48 -2.15 23.39
CA GLN A 271 7.46 -2.99 24.06
C GLN A 271 8.31 -2.22 25.08
N ILE A 272 8.75 -1.00 24.75
CA ILE A 272 9.50 -0.15 25.68
C ILE A 272 8.66 0.19 26.92
N ASP A 273 7.38 0.51 26.74
CA ASP A 273 6.45 0.75 27.86
C ASP A 273 6.28 -0.48 28.76
N GLU A 274 6.20 -1.68 28.16
CA GLU A 274 6.14 -2.96 28.89
C GLU A 274 7.42 -3.22 29.66
N ILE A 275 8.58 -3.05 29.04
CA ILE A 275 9.90 -3.16 29.69
C ILE A 275 10.02 -2.18 30.86
N CYS A 276 9.63 -0.92 30.67
CA CYS A 276 9.71 0.10 31.72
C CYS A 276 8.77 -0.17 32.90
N LYS A 277 7.65 -0.86 32.68
CA LYS A 277 6.74 -1.27 33.76
C LYS A 277 7.25 -2.45 34.57
N GLU A 278 8.01 -3.34 33.93
CA GLU A 278 8.53 -4.55 34.55
C GLU A 278 9.84 -4.29 35.32
N LEU A 279 10.66 -3.33 34.91
CA LEU A 279 11.95 -2.97 35.50
C LEU A 279 11.90 -1.76 36.44
#